data_4b7d76a65e889f330866912552d4540b
#
_entry.id   4b7d76a65e889f330866912552d4540b
#
_cell.length_a   1.000
_cell.length_b   1.000
_cell.length_c   1.000
_cell.angle_alpha   90.00
_cell.angle_beta   90.00
_cell.angle_gamma   90.00
#
_symmetry.space_group_name_H-M   'P 1'
#
loop_
_entity.id
_entity.type
_entity.pdbx_description
1 polymer ?
#
loop_
_entity_poly.entity_id
_entity_poly.type
_entity_poly.pdbx_seq_one_letter_code
_entity_poly.pdbx_strand_id
1 'polypeptide(L)'
;MFGSKEIELYNNIQNEKDYNQKIKYVGLIKSDELLEKLVNENSLSLSLVAINSMSNDALKMKYLDMFSTIDKIKIISSFTNKDNIKNFLFQKEFYNYIPVLLKCINDYNYTFDFFMNTKDIDIKKQIIEYEDNVYFKNVLLDNISPRVIGDIIKSNDNPKLENVLMDYDVDTRITFGLELECLTENYKEVLNCENILKNWKITQDASVKKGVEIISPVLSYDQESIKELKYVCEMLARNNFSVDNTCGGHVHLGFDYFEDVFEYATFLTLYSRIENLLYIIGNRSGMTTRDSFSEFATFLNDDTLNIVNNINYAKFNSMDSYVNLIKDTQYNKYYGLNLTNIGNKEKNTIEFRFPNGELDFNEIIHNVKLFAKLFEVSKEITYTKDKKLLSLYRDIISSYDMDMQIVNLLDLLFDNDLDKEFYMDRYEQNVELNYYI
;
A
#
# COMPACT_ATOMS: atom_id res chain seq x y z
N MET A 1 17.86 -26.13 33.38
CA MET A 1 16.60 -26.90 33.47
C MET A 1 15.53 -26.10 32.74
N PHE A 2 14.93 -26.67 31.72
CA PHE A 2 13.87 -26.01 30.96
C PHE A 2 12.62 -25.86 31.83
N GLY A 3 11.85 -24.78 31.63
CA GLY A 3 10.56 -24.65 32.28
C GLY A 3 9.59 -25.73 31.79
N SER A 4 8.75 -26.25 32.68
CA SER A 4 7.79 -27.31 32.32
C SER A 4 6.90 -26.93 31.13
N LYS A 5 6.57 -25.66 31.01
CA LYS A 5 5.76 -25.09 29.92
C LYS A 5 6.47 -25.10 28.56
N GLU A 6 7.78 -24.86 28.52
CA GLU A 6 8.53 -24.89 27.27
C GLU A 6 8.74 -26.31 26.74
N ILE A 7 8.91 -27.30 27.66
CA ILE A 7 8.93 -28.70 27.27
C ILE A 7 7.57 -29.14 26.72
N GLU A 8 6.48 -28.67 27.30
CA GLU A 8 5.13 -28.94 26.80
C GLU A 8 4.95 -28.36 25.38
N LEU A 9 5.35 -27.08 25.14
CA LEU A 9 5.31 -26.45 23.83
C LEU A 9 6.14 -27.24 22.80
N TYR A 10 7.35 -27.66 23.16
CA TYR A 10 8.19 -28.49 22.29
C TYR A 10 7.50 -29.82 21.92
N ASN A 11 6.91 -30.51 22.88
CA ASN A 11 6.17 -31.74 22.63
C ASN A 11 4.94 -31.53 21.77
N ASN A 12 4.25 -30.40 21.95
CA ASN A 12 3.11 -30.01 21.10
C ASN A 12 3.55 -29.82 19.65
N ILE A 13 4.69 -29.14 19.39
CA ILE A 13 5.23 -28.98 18.04
C ILE A 13 5.48 -30.33 17.36
N GLN A 14 6.01 -31.32 18.10
CA GLN A 14 6.30 -32.63 17.54
C GLN A 14 5.02 -33.40 17.15
N ASN A 15 3.92 -33.21 17.89
CA ASN A 15 2.67 -33.95 17.70
C ASN A 15 1.64 -33.18 16.86
N GLU A 16 1.81 -31.88 16.63
CA GLU A 16 0.90 -31.05 15.87
C GLU A 16 0.99 -31.37 14.38
N LYS A 17 -0.15 -31.37 13.68
CA LYS A 17 -0.23 -31.57 12.23
C LYS A 17 -0.42 -30.26 11.49
N ASP A 18 -1.04 -29.28 12.13
CA ASP A 18 -1.25 -27.95 11.57
C ASP A 18 0.05 -27.14 11.64
N TYR A 19 0.55 -26.75 10.46
CA TYR A 19 1.80 -26.02 10.34
C TYR A 19 1.73 -24.62 10.99
N ASN A 20 0.60 -23.93 10.87
CA ASN A 20 0.42 -22.61 11.47
C ASN A 20 0.41 -22.67 13.01
N GLN A 21 -0.16 -23.72 13.57
CA GLN A 21 -0.08 -23.96 15.02
C GLN A 21 1.34 -24.29 15.48
N LYS A 22 2.10 -25.04 14.68
CA LYS A 22 3.53 -25.28 14.97
C LYS A 22 4.30 -23.98 15.06
N ILE A 23 4.13 -23.07 14.08
CA ILE A 23 4.77 -21.74 14.07
C ILE A 23 4.45 -20.97 15.34
N LYS A 24 3.17 -20.92 15.75
CA LYS A 24 2.75 -20.24 16.99
C LYS A 24 3.44 -20.82 18.23
N TYR A 25 3.55 -22.13 18.32
CA TYR A 25 4.25 -22.78 19.44
C TYR A 25 5.76 -22.48 19.44
N VAL A 26 6.40 -22.48 18.29
CA VAL A 26 7.82 -22.10 18.16
C VAL A 26 8.05 -20.67 18.66
N GLY A 27 7.21 -19.71 18.28
CA GLY A 27 7.31 -18.31 18.71
C GLY A 27 7.16 -18.09 20.23
N LEU A 28 6.59 -19.06 20.95
CA LEU A 28 6.43 -19.01 22.41
C LEU A 28 7.63 -19.60 23.18
N ILE A 29 8.53 -20.35 22.50
CA ILE A 29 9.75 -20.90 23.11
C ILE A 29 10.79 -19.79 23.23
N LYS A 30 11.38 -19.63 24.42
CA LYS A 30 12.43 -18.65 24.72
C LYS A 30 13.81 -19.28 24.87
N SER A 31 13.87 -20.59 25.06
CA SER A 31 15.13 -21.34 25.21
C SER A 31 15.78 -21.55 23.85
N ASP A 32 16.94 -20.94 23.62
CA ASP A 32 17.75 -21.15 22.41
C ASP A 32 18.16 -22.61 22.23
N GLU A 33 18.38 -23.35 23.30
CA GLU A 33 18.71 -24.76 23.24
C GLU A 33 17.56 -25.63 22.70
N LEU A 34 16.32 -25.33 23.09
CA LEU A 34 15.14 -26.01 22.54
C LEU A 34 14.89 -25.62 21.10
N LEU A 35 15.08 -24.34 20.77
CA LEU A 35 14.97 -23.86 19.40
C LEU A 35 16.05 -24.51 18.50
N GLU A 36 17.27 -24.61 18.97
CA GLU A 36 18.36 -25.30 18.25
C GLU A 36 18.03 -26.77 18.00
N LYS A 37 17.42 -27.45 18.97
CA LYS A 37 16.96 -28.82 18.80
C LYS A 37 15.88 -28.93 17.71
N LEU A 38 14.94 -27.96 17.66
CA LEU A 38 13.92 -27.91 16.60
C LEU A 38 14.54 -27.72 15.22
N VAL A 39 15.61 -26.92 15.09
CA VAL A 39 16.34 -26.73 13.82
C VAL A 39 16.90 -28.05 13.31
N ASN A 40 17.44 -28.87 14.18
CA ASN A 40 18.09 -30.11 13.78
C ASN A 40 17.10 -31.28 13.50
N GLU A 41 15.87 -31.19 13.95
CA GLU A 41 14.87 -32.25 13.89
C GLU A 41 13.72 -32.01 12.90
N ASN A 42 13.65 -30.84 12.27
CA ASN A 42 12.47 -30.44 11.50
C ASN A 42 12.77 -30.01 10.04
N SER A 43 11.74 -29.71 9.30
CA SER A 43 11.83 -29.18 7.94
C SER A 43 12.51 -27.80 7.90
N LEU A 44 13.12 -27.49 6.76
CA LEU A 44 13.85 -26.22 6.57
C LEU A 44 12.99 -24.97 6.88
N SER A 45 11.71 -25.01 6.55
CA SER A 45 10.78 -23.91 6.82
C SER A 45 10.53 -23.71 8.33
N LEU A 46 10.34 -24.78 9.10
CA LEU A 46 10.17 -24.67 10.55
C LEU A 46 11.49 -24.32 11.24
N SER A 47 12.61 -24.81 10.70
CA SER A 47 13.96 -24.43 11.15
C SER A 47 14.20 -22.92 11.00
N LEU A 48 13.75 -22.31 9.90
CA LEU A 48 13.83 -20.86 9.70
C LEU A 48 13.10 -20.08 10.80
N VAL A 49 11.89 -20.50 11.15
CA VAL A 49 11.11 -19.88 12.23
C VAL A 49 11.80 -20.03 13.58
N ALA A 50 12.33 -21.24 13.86
CA ALA A 50 13.06 -21.51 15.11
C ALA A 50 14.31 -20.63 15.23
N ILE A 51 15.11 -20.51 14.16
CA ILE A 51 16.31 -19.67 14.14
C ILE A 51 15.97 -18.20 14.33
N ASN A 52 14.93 -17.69 13.65
CA ASN A 52 14.50 -16.31 13.83
C ASN A 52 14.06 -16.01 15.27
N SER A 53 13.51 -17.00 15.97
CA SER A 53 13.05 -16.86 17.36
C SER A 53 14.19 -16.96 18.40
N MET A 54 15.40 -17.39 18.01
CA MET A 54 16.56 -17.43 18.92
C MET A 54 16.95 -16.03 19.39
N SER A 55 17.49 -15.94 20.60
CA SER A 55 18.07 -14.71 21.14
C SER A 55 19.57 -14.58 20.89
N ASN A 56 20.26 -15.68 20.65
CA ASN A 56 21.71 -15.73 20.47
C ASN A 56 22.12 -15.63 18.99
N ASP A 57 22.65 -14.49 18.59
CA ASP A 57 23.08 -14.22 17.21
C ASP A 57 24.19 -15.19 16.74
N ALA A 58 25.06 -15.67 17.61
CA ALA A 58 26.10 -16.63 17.24
C ALA A 58 25.49 -17.98 16.85
N LEU A 59 24.41 -18.40 17.52
CA LEU A 59 23.65 -19.59 17.11
C LEU A 59 22.96 -19.40 15.80
N LYS A 60 22.34 -18.23 15.57
CA LYS A 60 21.74 -17.89 14.29
C LYS A 60 22.75 -17.96 13.15
N MET A 61 23.94 -17.36 13.34
CA MET A 61 25.03 -17.38 12.35
C MET A 61 25.49 -18.79 11.99
N LYS A 62 25.49 -19.71 12.94
CA LYS A 62 25.89 -21.12 12.74
C LYS A 62 25.07 -21.81 11.64
N TYR A 63 23.83 -21.41 11.46
CA TYR A 63 22.88 -22.06 10.56
C TYR A 63 22.62 -21.29 9.25
N LEU A 64 23.25 -20.12 9.04
CA LEU A 64 23.01 -19.29 7.85
C LEU A 64 23.20 -20.04 6.53
N ASP A 65 24.26 -20.85 6.43
CA ASP A 65 24.60 -21.57 5.19
C ASP A 65 23.60 -22.64 4.76
N MET A 66 22.64 -22.96 5.62
CA MET A 66 21.54 -23.88 5.27
C MET A 66 20.47 -23.24 4.39
N PHE A 67 20.45 -21.90 4.23
CA PHE A 67 19.35 -21.15 3.68
C PHE A 67 19.70 -20.41 2.41
N SER A 68 18.66 -20.08 1.63
CA SER A 68 18.76 -19.17 0.50
C SER A 68 19.21 -17.77 0.97
N THR A 69 19.76 -16.96 0.06
CA THR A 69 20.16 -15.58 0.39
C THR A 69 19.01 -14.76 0.99
N ILE A 70 17.78 -14.93 0.49
CA ILE A 70 16.59 -14.26 1.01
C ILE A 70 16.30 -14.66 2.45
N ASP A 71 16.37 -15.96 2.77
CA ASP A 71 16.12 -16.43 4.13
C ASP A 71 17.28 -16.07 5.08
N LYS A 72 18.53 -16.04 4.58
CA LYS A 72 19.66 -15.48 5.32
C LYS A 72 19.40 -14.02 5.73
N ILE A 73 18.86 -13.19 4.83
CA ILE A 73 18.52 -11.82 5.14
C ILE A 73 17.47 -11.74 6.26
N LYS A 74 16.43 -12.57 6.25
CA LYS A 74 15.44 -12.63 7.34
C LYS A 74 16.10 -12.97 8.67
N ILE A 75 17.01 -13.95 8.69
CA ILE A 75 17.75 -14.34 9.90
C ILE A 75 18.64 -13.20 10.39
N ILE A 76 19.43 -12.58 9.50
CA ILE A 76 20.32 -11.47 9.81
C ILE A 76 19.53 -10.25 10.33
N SER A 77 18.37 -9.97 9.74
CA SER A 77 17.47 -8.89 10.19
C SER A 77 16.95 -9.09 11.61
N SER A 78 16.84 -10.34 12.06
CA SER A 78 16.42 -10.71 13.41
C SER A 78 17.53 -10.68 14.46
N PHE A 79 18.76 -10.25 14.11
CA PHE A 79 19.87 -10.17 15.06
C PHE A 79 19.60 -9.13 16.15
N THR A 80 19.89 -9.53 17.39
CA THR A 80 19.74 -8.65 18.57
C THR A 80 20.86 -7.63 18.65
N ASN A 81 22.09 -8.02 18.31
CA ASN A 81 23.22 -7.11 18.22
C ASN A 81 23.34 -6.57 16.78
N LYS A 82 23.00 -5.31 16.60
CA LYS A 82 23.03 -4.63 15.30
C LYS A 82 24.44 -4.51 14.71
N ASP A 83 25.49 -4.53 15.51
CA ASP A 83 26.87 -4.54 15.00
C ASP A 83 27.22 -5.84 14.27
N ASN A 84 26.56 -6.94 14.61
CA ASN A 84 26.75 -8.19 13.87
C ASN A 84 26.23 -8.07 12.41
N ILE A 85 25.22 -7.24 12.14
CA ILE A 85 24.69 -7.01 10.80
C ILE A 85 25.72 -6.31 9.90
N LYS A 86 26.52 -5.40 10.46
CA LYS A 86 27.55 -4.64 9.72
C LYS A 86 28.55 -5.54 8.98
N ASN A 87 28.82 -6.72 9.52
CA ASN A 87 29.76 -7.68 8.92
C ASN A 87 29.28 -8.26 7.57
N PHE A 88 27.98 -8.17 7.28
CA PHE A 88 27.39 -8.68 6.05
C PHE A 88 27.35 -7.64 4.93
N LEU A 89 27.45 -6.34 5.25
CA LEU A 89 27.41 -5.25 4.26
C LEU A 89 28.53 -5.33 3.21
N PHE A 90 29.65 -5.99 3.54
CA PHE A 90 30.81 -6.12 2.66
C PHE A 90 30.89 -7.46 1.93
N GLN A 91 29.92 -8.33 2.12
CA GLN A 91 29.88 -9.64 1.48
C GLN A 91 29.10 -9.56 0.16
N LYS A 92 29.72 -10.01 -0.93
CA LYS A 92 29.18 -9.93 -2.29
C LYS A 92 27.78 -10.56 -2.41
N GLU A 93 27.51 -11.60 -1.65
CA GLU A 93 26.22 -12.30 -1.62
C GLU A 93 25.07 -11.35 -1.25
N PHE A 94 25.34 -10.33 -0.41
CA PHE A 94 24.33 -9.42 0.12
C PHE A 94 24.31 -8.04 -0.56
N TYR A 95 25.04 -7.85 -1.63
CA TYR A 95 25.14 -6.56 -2.32
C TYR A 95 23.80 -5.95 -2.67
N ASN A 96 22.87 -6.75 -3.18
CA ASN A 96 21.52 -6.30 -3.54
C ASN A 96 20.61 -6.08 -2.32
N TYR A 97 21.09 -6.33 -1.11
CA TYR A 97 20.32 -6.24 0.13
C TYR A 97 20.96 -5.26 1.13
N ILE A 98 21.98 -4.53 0.72
CA ILE A 98 22.66 -3.53 1.57
C ILE A 98 21.66 -2.55 2.18
N PRO A 99 20.69 -1.95 1.43
CA PRO A 99 19.72 -1.04 2.02
C PRO A 99 18.89 -1.68 3.13
N VAL A 100 18.44 -2.92 2.92
CA VAL A 100 17.68 -3.68 3.93
C VAL A 100 18.50 -3.86 5.21
N LEU A 101 19.76 -4.26 5.06
CA LEU A 101 20.65 -4.44 6.20
C LEU A 101 20.94 -3.13 6.93
N LEU A 102 21.14 -2.03 6.21
CA LEU A 102 21.30 -0.68 6.80
C LEU A 102 20.04 -0.27 7.57
N LYS A 103 18.86 -0.52 7.02
CA LYS A 103 17.59 -0.26 7.72
C LYS A 103 17.47 -1.09 9.00
N CYS A 104 17.90 -2.34 8.98
CA CYS A 104 17.94 -3.19 10.19
C CYS A 104 18.93 -2.71 11.24
N ILE A 105 20.06 -2.10 10.84
CA ILE A 105 21.00 -1.44 11.76
C ILE A 105 20.32 -0.24 12.43
N ASN A 106 19.47 0.50 11.69
CA ASN A 106 18.69 1.64 12.16
C ASN A 106 19.57 2.73 12.82
N ASP A 107 20.68 3.07 12.16
CA ASP A 107 21.62 4.12 12.58
C ASP A 107 21.91 5.03 11.40
N TYR A 108 21.29 6.21 11.40
CA TYR A 108 21.43 7.18 10.31
C TYR A 108 22.87 7.71 10.14
N ASN A 109 23.62 7.86 11.22
CA ASN A 109 25.02 8.29 11.13
C ASN A 109 25.87 7.21 10.46
N TYR A 110 25.69 5.95 10.86
CA TYR A 110 26.37 4.84 10.22
C TYR A 110 25.98 4.70 8.75
N THR A 111 24.69 4.81 8.43
CA THR A 111 24.20 4.76 7.04
C THR A 111 24.79 5.90 6.20
N PHE A 112 24.86 7.10 6.73
CA PHE A 112 25.49 8.24 6.07
C PHE A 112 26.97 8.01 5.81
N ASP A 113 27.73 7.57 6.82
CA ASP A 113 29.16 7.27 6.69
C ASP A 113 29.40 6.15 5.68
N PHE A 114 28.60 5.09 5.69
CA PHE A 114 28.66 4.01 4.71
C PHE A 114 28.39 4.53 3.31
N PHE A 115 27.34 5.32 3.12
CA PHE A 115 26.97 5.94 1.85
C PHE A 115 28.07 6.86 1.31
N MET A 116 28.66 7.70 2.15
CA MET A 116 29.72 8.61 1.74
C MET A 116 31.01 7.87 1.32
N ASN A 117 31.36 6.80 2.04
CA ASN A 117 32.57 6.04 1.82
C ASN A 117 32.47 5.00 0.70
N THR A 118 31.26 4.53 0.37
CA THR A 118 31.10 3.59 -0.77
C THR A 118 31.39 4.32 -2.08
N LYS A 119 32.18 3.68 -2.95
CA LYS A 119 32.50 4.18 -4.31
C LYS A 119 31.54 3.63 -5.36
N ASP A 120 30.77 2.63 -4.98
CA ASP A 120 29.82 1.96 -5.85
C ASP A 120 28.55 2.80 -6.02
N ILE A 121 28.32 3.27 -7.24
CA ILE A 121 27.20 4.16 -7.58
C ILE A 121 25.87 3.40 -7.48
N ASP A 122 25.86 2.11 -7.82
CA ASP A 122 24.66 1.28 -7.76
C ASP A 122 24.22 1.05 -6.31
N ILE A 123 25.18 0.88 -5.39
CA ILE A 123 24.89 0.81 -3.96
C ILE A 123 24.35 2.14 -3.44
N LYS A 124 24.95 3.27 -3.83
CA LYS A 124 24.44 4.61 -3.44
C LYS A 124 23.00 4.81 -3.91
N LYS A 125 22.73 4.43 -5.14
CA LYS A 125 21.41 4.48 -5.74
C LYS A 125 20.41 3.64 -4.93
N GLN A 126 20.72 2.38 -4.68
CA GLN A 126 19.87 1.50 -3.90
C GLN A 126 19.57 2.06 -2.50
N ILE A 127 20.58 2.64 -1.80
CA ILE A 127 20.37 3.25 -0.49
C ILE A 127 19.37 4.41 -0.57
N ILE A 128 19.50 5.28 -1.59
CA ILE A 128 18.58 6.42 -1.78
C ILE A 128 17.17 5.93 -2.12
N GLU A 129 17.05 4.96 -3.02
CA GLU A 129 15.76 4.41 -3.44
C GLU A 129 15.02 3.73 -2.29
N TYR A 130 15.75 3.08 -1.41
CA TYR A 130 15.21 2.32 -0.29
C TYR A 130 14.97 3.14 0.99
N GLU A 131 15.45 4.37 1.05
CA GLU A 131 15.29 5.25 2.23
C GLU A 131 13.91 5.89 2.23
N ASP A 132 13.12 5.58 3.24
CA ASP A 132 11.75 6.09 3.40
C ASP A 132 11.72 7.44 4.13
N ASN A 133 12.75 7.74 4.95
CA ASN A 133 12.83 9.01 5.66
C ASN A 133 13.22 10.13 4.68
N VAL A 134 12.25 10.93 4.27
CA VAL A 134 12.42 12.01 3.29
C VAL A 134 13.52 13.00 3.71
N TYR A 135 13.59 13.36 5.00
CA TYR A 135 14.62 14.28 5.51
C TYR A 135 16.02 13.69 5.34
N PHE A 136 16.21 12.43 5.78
CA PHE A 136 17.51 11.77 5.66
C PHE A 136 17.88 11.50 4.19
N LYS A 137 16.92 11.15 3.37
CA LYS A 137 17.08 11.01 1.93
C LYS A 137 17.60 12.29 1.27
N ASN A 138 17.06 13.46 1.66
CA ASN A 138 17.54 14.74 1.19
C ASN A 138 18.98 15.00 1.63
N VAL A 139 19.34 14.67 2.89
CA VAL A 139 20.73 14.77 3.37
C VAL A 139 21.67 13.92 2.52
N LEU A 140 21.28 12.71 2.14
CA LEU A 140 22.09 11.86 1.24
C LEU A 140 22.25 12.49 -0.14
N LEU A 141 21.18 13.01 -0.71
CA LEU A 141 21.17 13.64 -2.04
C LEU A 141 21.98 14.92 -2.10
N ASP A 142 21.93 15.75 -1.06
CA ASP A 142 22.68 17.01 -0.99
C ASP A 142 24.20 16.78 -0.94
N ASN A 143 24.63 15.59 -0.53
CA ASN A 143 26.04 15.22 -0.41
C ASN A 143 26.59 14.42 -1.61
N ILE A 144 25.84 14.24 -2.69
CA ILE A 144 26.31 13.64 -3.93
C ILE A 144 26.32 14.64 -5.08
N SER A 145 27.22 14.41 -6.05
CA SER A 145 27.33 15.34 -7.19
C SER A 145 26.07 15.28 -8.09
N PRO A 146 25.68 16.41 -8.72
CA PRO A 146 24.56 16.46 -9.66
C PRO A 146 24.64 15.43 -10.79
N ARG A 147 25.87 15.05 -11.20
CA ARG A 147 26.09 14.01 -12.22
C ARG A 147 25.64 12.64 -11.73
N VAL A 148 25.98 12.28 -10.50
CA VAL A 148 25.55 11.00 -9.89
C VAL A 148 24.04 10.98 -9.68
N ILE A 149 23.41 12.10 -9.32
CA ILE A 149 21.95 12.23 -9.25
C ILE A 149 21.35 11.97 -10.64
N GLY A 150 21.92 12.55 -11.69
CA GLY A 150 21.46 12.32 -13.08
C GLY A 150 21.57 10.86 -13.52
N ASP A 151 22.62 10.16 -13.07
CA ASP A 151 22.82 8.74 -13.39
C ASP A 151 21.86 7.85 -12.57
N ILE A 152 21.56 8.21 -11.32
CA ILE A 152 20.55 7.56 -10.47
C ILE A 152 19.16 7.66 -11.12
N ILE A 153 18.83 8.84 -11.65
CA ILE A 153 17.53 9.08 -12.29
C ILE A 153 17.39 8.31 -13.61
N LYS A 154 18.49 8.15 -14.36
CA LYS A 154 18.47 7.54 -15.72
C LYS A 154 18.57 6.02 -15.74
N SER A 155 19.09 5.39 -14.69
CA SER A 155 19.32 3.94 -14.68
C SER A 155 18.12 3.19 -14.11
N ASN A 156 17.10 3.01 -14.92
CA ASN A 156 15.85 2.32 -14.59
C ASN A 156 15.90 0.78 -14.66
N ASP A 157 17.07 0.14 -14.57
CA ASP A 157 17.22 -1.28 -14.90
C ASP A 157 17.53 -2.20 -13.72
N ASN A 158 16.87 -2.05 -12.54
CA ASN A 158 17.04 -3.08 -11.51
C ASN A 158 15.71 -3.57 -10.90
N PRO A 159 15.06 -4.55 -11.53
CA PRO A 159 13.74 -5.04 -11.12
C PRO A 159 13.72 -5.92 -9.86
N LYS A 160 14.85 -6.21 -9.23
CA LYS A 160 14.92 -7.29 -8.21
C LYS A 160 14.67 -6.88 -6.76
N LEU A 161 14.88 -5.62 -6.39
CA LEU A 161 14.72 -5.18 -5.00
C LEU A 161 13.27 -4.84 -4.64
N GLU A 162 12.53 -4.26 -5.56
CA GLU A 162 11.13 -3.86 -5.34
C GLU A 162 10.20 -5.06 -5.19
N ASN A 163 10.48 -6.18 -5.87
CA ASN A 163 9.67 -7.40 -5.80
C ASN A 163 9.63 -8.07 -4.40
N VAL A 164 10.45 -7.64 -3.46
CA VAL A 164 10.48 -8.18 -2.09
C VAL A 164 9.61 -7.35 -1.13
N LEU A 165 9.26 -6.12 -1.49
CA LEU A 165 8.63 -5.14 -0.60
C LEU A 165 7.28 -4.64 -1.07
N MET A 166 7.00 -4.72 -2.37
CA MET A 166 5.68 -4.39 -2.91
C MET A 166 5.00 -5.67 -3.37
N ASP A 167 3.90 -5.95 -2.74
CA ASP A 167 2.99 -7.00 -3.19
C ASP A 167 2.20 -6.44 -4.38
N TYR A 168 2.62 -6.82 -5.60
CA TYR A 168 1.93 -6.48 -6.86
C TYR A 168 0.70 -7.38 -7.04
N ASP A 169 -0.12 -7.49 -6.03
CA ASP A 169 -1.29 -8.34 -5.99
C ASP A 169 -2.56 -7.71 -6.62
N VAL A 170 -2.42 -6.59 -7.30
CA VAL A 170 -3.50 -5.93 -8.06
C VAL A 170 -3.42 -6.31 -9.52
N ASP A 171 -4.58 -6.60 -10.12
CA ASP A 171 -4.70 -6.94 -11.54
C ASP A 171 -4.21 -5.77 -12.42
N THR A 172 -3.16 -6.00 -13.20
CA THR A 172 -2.52 -4.99 -14.08
C THR A 172 -3.43 -4.47 -15.19
N ARG A 173 -4.60 -5.08 -15.43
CA ARG A 173 -5.65 -4.56 -16.31
C ARG A 173 -6.39 -3.37 -15.72
N ILE A 174 -6.32 -3.18 -14.40
CA ILE A 174 -6.85 -1.98 -13.76
C ILE A 174 -5.91 -0.82 -14.04
N THR A 175 -6.40 0.17 -14.76
CA THR A 175 -5.70 1.42 -14.97
C THR A 175 -6.15 2.44 -13.94
N PHE A 176 -5.21 3.31 -13.54
CA PHE A 176 -5.55 4.39 -12.62
C PHE A 176 -4.97 5.74 -13.08
N GLY A 177 -5.54 6.80 -12.56
CA GLY A 177 -5.06 8.17 -12.69
C GLY A 177 -5.17 8.89 -11.36
N LEU A 178 -4.35 9.92 -11.18
CA LEU A 178 -4.30 10.71 -9.96
C LEU A 178 -4.47 12.19 -10.26
N GLU A 179 -5.20 12.88 -9.40
CA GLU A 179 -5.25 14.34 -9.32
C GLU A 179 -4.81 14.70 -7.89
N LEU A 180 -3.58 15.20 -7.75
CA LEU A 180 -2.98 15.55 -6.46
C LEU A 180 -3.07 17.07 -6.28
N GLU A 181 -3.99 17.52 -5.43
CA GLU A 181 -4.10 18.92 -5.05
C GLU A 181 -3.01 19.24 -4.02
N CYS A 182 -2.23 20.28 -4.27
CA CYS A 182 -1.15 20.69 -3.39
C CYS A 182 -0.90 22.20 -3.43
N LEU A 183 -0.20 22.68 -2.42
CA LEU A 183 0.18 24.07 -2.22
C LEU A 183 1.63 24.29 -2.67
N THR A 184 1.91 25.43 -3.27
CA THR A 184 3.28 25.89 -3.53
C THR A 184 3.38 27.40 -3.35
N GLU A 185 4.45 27.86 -2.71
CA GLU A 185 4.71 29.29 -2.55
C GLU A 185 5.40 29.91 -3.77
N ASN A 186 5.99 29.09 -4.64
CA ASN A 186 6.84 29.57 -5.72
C ASN A 186 6.46 28.98 -7.08
N TYR A 187 5.75 29.78 -7.86
CA TYR A 187 5.34 29.43 -9.22
C TYR A 187 6.51 29.09 -10.17
N LYS A 188 7.74 29.53 -9.88
CA LYS A 188 8.92 29.15 -10.66
C LYS A 188 9.30 27.68 -10.45
N GLU A 189 9.01 27.12 -9.28
CA GLU A 189 9.22 25.69 -8.97
C GLU A 189 8.24 24.85 -9.80
N VAL A 190 7.01 25.30 -9.97
CA VAL A 190 6.02 24.66 -10.86
C VAL A 190 6.54 24.54 -12.29
N LEU A 191 7.07 25.63 -12.86
CA LEU A 191 7.63 25.62 -14.21
C LEU A 191 8.84 24.71 -14.36
N ASN A 192 9.67 24.58 -13.33
CA ASN A 192 10.78 23.63 -13.33
C ASN A 192 10.27 22.18 -13.30
N CYS A 193 9.19 21.93 -12.57
CA CYS A 193 8.56 20.60 -12.50
C CYS A 193 7.92 20.20 -13.84
N GLU A 194 7.26 21.12 -14.56
CA GLU A 194 6.68 20.85 -15.89
C GLU A 194 7.71 20.33 -16.90
N ASN A 195 8.96 20.80 -16.80
CA ASN A 195 10.03 20.34 -17.68
C ASN A 195 10.54 18.93 -17.35
N ILE A 196 10.34 18.50 -16.10
CA ILE A 196 10.78 17.19 -15.59
C ILE A 196 9.67 16.15 -15.78
N LEU A 197 8.44 16.55 -15.57
CA LEU A 197 7.24 15.71 -15.61
C LEU A 197 6.59 15.70 -17.00
N LYS A 198 7.29 15.24 -18.00
CA LYS A 198 6.87 15.32 -19.42
C LYS A 198 5.46 14.77 -19.71
N ASN A 199 4.98 13.80 -18.93
CA ASN A 199 3.70 13.15 -19.13
C ASN A 199 2.64 13.59 -18.11
N TRP A 200 3.02 14.28 -17.04
CA TRP A 200 2.12 14.83 -16.02
C TRP A 200 1.73 16.25 -16.37
N LYS A 201 0.54 16.65 -15.99
CA LYS A 201 0.07 18.02 -16.17
C LYS A 201 0.04 18.72 -14.83
N ILE A 202 0.42 19.99 -14.81
CA ILE A 202 0.25 20.86 -13.66
C ILE A 202 -0.75 21.94 -14.05
N THR A 203 -1.85 22.02 -13.32
CA THR A 203 -2.90 23.02 -13.54
C THR A 203 -3.13 23.85 -12.30
N GLN A 204 -3.61 25.08 -12.49
CA GLN A 204 -4.02 25.89 -11.37
C GLN A 204 -5.37 25.37 -10.86
N ASP A 205 -5.48 25.08 -9.58
CA ASP A 205 -6.76 24.76 -8.95
C ASP A 205 -7.36 25.99 -8.29
N ALA A 206 -8.59 26.34 -8.68
CA ALA A 206 -9.32 27.47 -8.11
C ALA A 206 -9.97 27.14 -6.76
N SER A 207 -10.13 25.87 -6.40
CA SER A 207 -10.71 25.42 -5.14
C SER A 207 -9.70 25.55 -3.98
N VAL A 208 -8.40 25.44 -4.29
CA VAL A 208 -7.31 25.55 -3.31
C VAL A 208 -6.63 26.90 -3.42
N LYS A 209 -6.63 27.70 -2.34
CA LYS A 209 -5.99 29.02 -2.32
C LYS A 209 -4.48 28.89 -2.44
N LYS A 210 -3.89 29.36 -3.56
CA LYS A 210 -2.50 29.15 -3.96
C LYS A 210 -2.16 27.69 -4.30
N GLY A 211 -3.17 26.90 -4.67
CA GLY A 211 -3.02 25.50 -5.02
C GLY A 211 -2.75 25.26 -6.49
N VAL A 212 -2.17 24.13 -6.74
CA VAL A 212 -2.02 23.52 -8.05
C VAL A 212 -2.52 22.09 -7.98
N GLU A 213 -2.99 21.58 -9.09
CA GLU A 213 -3.36 20.18 -9.27
C GLU A 213 -2.33 19.50 -10.16
N ILE A 214 -1.77 18.42 -9.68
CA ILE A 214 -0.82 17.58 -10.40
C ILE A 214 -1.58 16.38 -10.94
N ILE A 215 -1.74 16.30 -12.26
CA ILE A 215 -2.56 15.30 -12.94
C ILE A 215 -1.63 14.26 -13.59
N SER A 216 -1.79 12.99 -13.22
CA SER A 216 -1.03 11.89 -13.79
C SER A 216 -1.47 11.56 -15.23
N PRO A 217 -0.60 10.92 -16.03
CA PRO A 217 -1.07 10.12 -17.16
C PRO A 217 -1.91 8.94 -16.67
N VAL A 218 -2.43 8.14 -17.59
CA VAL A 218 -3.01 6.83 -17.25
C VAL A 218 -1.88 5.90 -16.85
N LEU A 219 -1.97 5.36 -15.64
CA LEU A 219 -1.01 4.45 -15.02
C LEU A 219 -1.62 3.06 -14.88
N SER A 220 -0.79 2.03 -14.72
CA SER A 220 -1.18 0.67 -14.36
C SER A 220 -0.54 0.29 -13.02
N TYR A 221 -1.08 -0.73 -12.34
CA TYR A 221 -0.47 -1.21 -11.09
C TYR A 221 0.72 -2.13 -11.42
N ASP A 222 1.69 -1.59 -12.12
CA ASP A 222 2.93 -2.25 -12.54
C ASP A 222 4.16 -1.51 -12.03
N GLN A 223 5.30 -2.18 -12.14
CA GLN A 223 6.56 -1.69 -11.61
C GLN A 223 6.98 -0.33 -12.19
N GLU A 224 6.73 -0.09 -13.48
CA GLU A 224 7.15 1.14 -14.16
C GLU A 224 6.31 2.33 -13.69
N SER A 225 4.99 2.19 -13.72
CA SER A 225 4.04 3.22 -13.26
C SER A 225 4.23 3.55 -11.78
N ILE A 226 4.46 2.54 -10.94
CA ILE A 226 4.68 2.72 -9.50
C ILE A 226 6.00 3.46 -9.23
N LYS A 227 7.07 3.17 -9.98
CA LYS A 227 8.33 3.93 -9.89
C LYS A 227 8.16 5.37 -10.34
N GLU A 228 7.41 5.61 -11.41
CA GLU A 228 7.12 6.94 -11.89
C GLU A 228 6.36 7.74 -10.81
N LEU A 229 5.30 7.17 -10.24
CA LEU A 229 4.54 7.80 -9.14
C LEU A 229 5.45 8.13 -7.94
N LYS A 230 6.25 7.17 -7.49
CA LYS A 230 7.20 7.40 -6.38
C LYS A 230 8.15 8.55 -6.67
N TYR A 231 8.72 8.58 -7.87
CA TYR A 231 9.59 9.67 -8.30
C TYR A 231 8.88 11.03 -8.28
N VAL A 232 7.63 11.09 -8.75
CA VAL A 232 6.84 12.34 -8.73
C VAL A 232 6.60 12.81 -7.30
N CYS A 233 6.17 11.92 -6.40
CA CYS A 233 5.96 12.27 -4.98
C CYS A 233 7.24 12.82 -4.33
N GLU A 234 8.38 12.16 -4.54
CA GLU A 234 9.67 12.61 -4.05
C GLU A 234 10.08 13.97 -4.64
N MET A 235 9.83 14.17 -5.91
CA MET A 235 10.14 15.44 -6.59
C MET A 235 9.28 16.59 -6.04
N LEU A 236 7.98 16.36 -5.83
CA LEU A 236 7.09 17.36 -5.25
C LEU A 236 7.55 17.74 -3.83
N ALA A 237 7.88 16.75 -2.99
CA ALA A 237 8.39 16.99 -1.65
C ALA A 237 9.71 17.80 -1.66
N ARG A 238 10.64 17.51 -2.59
CA ARG A 238 11.91 18.25 -2.74
C ARG A 238 11.72 19.68 -3.22
N ASN A 239 10.66 19.98 -3.92
CA ASN A 239 10.34 21.32 -4.42
C ASN A 239 9.38 22.09 -3.49
N ASN A 240 9.32 21.71 -2.21
CA ASN A 240 8.53 22.35 -1.18
C ASN A 240 7.02 22.44 -1.47
N PHE A 241 6.51 21.48 -2.26
CA PHE A 241 5.06 21.29 -2.32
C PHE A 241 4.58 20.72 -0.98
N SER A 242 3.42 21.14 -0.56
CA SER A 242 2.78 20.70 0.67
C SER A 242 1.29 20.47 0.48
N VAL A 243 0.67 19.83 1.43
CA VAL A 243 -0.78 19.66 1.49
C VAL A 243 -1.31 20.18 2.82
N ASP A 244 -2.54 20.62 2.82
CA ASP A 244 -3.30 20.94 4.03
C ASP A 244 -4.72 20.34 3.95
N ASN A 245 -5.56 20.65 4.93
CA ASN A 245 -6.92 20.13 5.01
C ASN A 245 -7.89 20.69 3.94
N THR A 246 -7.42 21.55 3.02
CA THR A 246 -8.21 22.02 1.87
C THR A 246 -7.92 21.19 0.61
N CYS A 247 -6.81 20.46 0.57
CA CYS A 247 -6.37 19.67 -0.57
C CYS A 247 -7.09 18.32 -0.63
N GLY A 248 -7.43 17.87 -1.83
CA GLY A 248 -7.93 16.54 -2.14
C GLY A 248 -6.91 15.69 -2.88
N GLY A 249 -7.03 14.36 -2.73
CA GLY A 249 -6.25 13.36 -3.46
C GLY A 249 -7.18 12.45 -4.26
N HIS A 250 -7.50 12.83 -5.51
CA HIS A 250 -8.46 12.09 -6.30
C HIS A 250 -7.81 10.88 -6.99
N VAL A 251 -8.46 9.73 -6.88
CA VAL A 251 -8.05 8.50 -7.55
C VAL A 251 -9.10 8.11 -8.58
N HIS A 252 -8.67 7.98 -9.82
CA HIS A 252 -9.50 7.51 -10.94
C HIS A 252 -9.15 6.06 -11.26
N LEU A 253 -10.15 5.19 -11.37
CA LEU A 253 -9.96 3.84 -11.89
C LEU A 253 -10.69 3.68 -13.22
N GLY A 254 -10.04 3.01 -14.18
CA GLY A 254 -10.59 2.75 -15.50
C GLY A 254 -11.88 1.91 -15.43
N PHE A 255 -12.98 2.45 -15.96
CA PHE A 255 -14.28 1.77 -15.96
C PHE A 255 -14.30 0.54 -16.86
N ASP A 256 -13.47 0.50 -17.89
CA ASP A 256 -13.37 -0.63 -18.84
C ASP A 256 -12.94 -1.96 -18.19
N TYR A 257 -12.54 -1.94 -16.91
CA TYR A 257 -12.27 -3.15 -16.14
C TYR A 257 -13.54 -3.99 -15.93
N PHE A 258 -14.71 -3.36 -15.78
CA PHE A 258 -15.99 -4.06 -15.69
C PHE A 258 -16.48 -4.46 -17.08
N GLU A 259 -16.76 -5.76 -17.27
CA GLU A 259 -17.15 -6.32 -18.55
C GLU A 259 -18.68 -6.39 -18.73
N ASP A 260 -19.42 -6.38 -17.61
CA ASP A 260 -20.89 -6.44 -17.64
C ASP A 260 -21.56 -5.70 -16.47
N VAL A 261 -22.89 -5.63 -16.58
CA VAL A 261 -23.73 -4.93 -15.61
C VAL A 261 -23.72 -5.57 -14.22
N PHE A 262 -23.49 -6.88 -14.11
CA PHE A 262 -23.52 -7.58 -12.83
C PHE A 262 -22.27 -7.23 -11.99
N GLU A 263 -21.10 -7.17 -12.62
CA GLU A 263 -19.85 -6.77 -11.97
C GLU A 263 -19.95 -5.35 -11.42
N TYR A 264 -20.42 -4.42 -12.26
CA TYR A 264 -20.57 -3.00 -11.86
C TYR A 264 -21.64 -2.81 -10.78
N ALA A 265 -22.78 -3.52 -10.87
CA ALA A 265 -23.82 -3.45 -9.85
C ALA A 265 -23.36 -4.06 -8.51
N THR A 266 -22.56 -5.14 -8.54
CA THR A 266 -21.94 -5.71 -7.34
C THR A 266 -21.00 -4.71 -6.68
N PHE A 267 -20.17 -4.02 -7.46
CA PHE A 267 -19.31 -2.95 -6.97
C PHE A 267 -20.13 -1.82 -6.30
N LEU A 268 -21.15 -1.30 -6.97
CA LEU A 268 -21.98 -0.24 -6.41
C LEU A 268 -22.71 -0.68 -5.12
N THR A 269 -23.18 -1.94 -5.08
CA THR A 269 -23.82 -2.49 -3.89
C THR A 269 -22.84 -2.56 -2.72
N LEU A 270 -21.63 -3.07 -2.95
CA LEU A 270 -20.59 -3.12 -1.93
C LEU A 270 -20.23 -1.70 -1.46
N TYR A 271 -19.87 -0.82 -2.41
CA TYR A 271 -19.49 0.56 -2.12
C TYR A 271 -20.55 1.28 -1.28
N SER A 272 -21.82 1.21 -1.67
CA SER A 272 -22.92 1.90 -0.97
C SER A 272 -23.10 1.46 0.49
N ARG A 273 -22.62 0.29 0.86
CA ARG A 273 -22.70 -0.25 2.23
C ARG A 273 -21.52 0.09 3.10
N ILE A 274 -20.38 0.36 2.49
CA ILE A 274 -19.12 0.65 3.18
C ILE A 274 -18.63 2.08 2.92
N GLU A 275 -19.44 2.94 2.33
CA GLU A 275 -19.02 4.30 1.96
C GLU A 275 -18.45 5.06 3.15
N ASN A 276 -19.14 5.08 4.30
CA ASN A 276 -18.64 5.71 5.54
C ASN A 276 -17.29 5.13 5.98
N LEU A 277 -17.15 3.81 5.89
CA LEU A 277 -15.91 3.11 6.25
C LEU A 277 -14.77 3.51 5.34
N LEU A 278 -15.03 3.65 4.03
CA LEU A 278 -14.01 4.07 3.06
C LEU A 278 -13.50 5.49 3.32
N TYR A 279 -14.35 6.41 3.80
CA TYR A 279 -13.91 7.76 4.21
C TYR A 279 -12.96 7.72 5.41
N ILE A 280 -13.11 6.73 6.29
CA ILE A 280 -12.23 6.53 7.44
C ILE A 280 -10.89 5.95 7.00
N ILE A 281 -10.90 4.83 6.29
CA ILE A 281 -9.67 4.10 5.93
C ILE A 281 -8.97 4.62 4.66
N GLY A 282 -9.63 5.45 3.86
CA GLY A 282 -9.05 6.13 2.70
C GLY A 282 -8.17 7.33 3.06
N ASN A 283 -8.08 7.68 4.34
CA ASN A 283 -7.25 8.77 4.85
C ASN A 283 -6.13 8.24 5.74
N ARG A 284 -5.01 8.96 5.75
CA ARG A 284 -3.84 8.64 6.59
C ARG A 284 -4.21 8.48 8.05
N SER A 285 -3.54 7.57 8.77
CA SER A 285 -3.71 7.36 10.20
C SER A 285 -3.59 8.65 11.01
N GLY A 286 -4.55 8.89 11.91
CA GLY A 286 -4.61 10.08 12.76
C GLY A 286 -5.13 11.35 12.06
N MET A 287 -5.74 11.22 10.89
CA MET A 287 -6.30 12.37 10.15
C MET A 287 -7.83 12.37 10.13
N THR A 288 -8.40 13.56 10.30
CA THR A 288 -9.82 13.77 9.99
C THR A 288 -10.03 13.86 8.50
N THR A 289 -11.21 13.49 8.03
CA THR A 289 -11.64 13.83 6.66
C THR A 289 -11.65 15.36 6.51
N ARG A 290 -11.23 15.86 5.36
CA ARG A 290 -11.14 17.30 5.08
C ARG A 290 -12.47 18.01 5.30
N ASP A 291 -12.44 19.24 5.81
CA ASP A 291 -13.64 20.03 6.14
C ASP A 291 -14.55 20.27 4.90
N SER A 292 -13.93 20.33 3.73
CA SER A 292 -14.63 20.59 2.44
C SER A 292 -15.30 19.34 1.84
N PHE A 293 -15.26 18.16 2.52
CA PHE A 293 -15.86 16.94 1.96
C PHE A 293 -17.37 17.11 1.69
N SER A 294 -18.07 17.84 2.55
CA SER A 294 -19.50 18.13 2.39
C SER A 294 -19.84 19.00 1.16
N GLU A 295 -18.85 19.66 0.55
CA GLU A 295 -19.02 20.48 -0.64
C GLU A 295 -18.50 19.78 -1.90
N PHE A 296 -17.38 19.05 -1.79
CA PHE A 296 -16.62 18.55 -2.95
C PHE A 296 -16.49 17.01 -3.01
N ALA A 297 -16.97 16.29 -1.99
CA ALA A 297 -16.93 14.85 -1.93
C ALA A 297 -18.09 14.31 -1.06
N THR A 298 -19.33 14.67 -1.39
CA THR A 298 -20.52 14.24 -0.64
C THR A 298 -20.80 12.75 -0.83
N PHE A 299 -21.48 12.15 0.14
CA PHE A 299 -21.96 10.76 0.02
C PHE A 299 -22.89 10.56 -1.16
N LEU A 300 -23.07 9.33 -1.58
CA LEU A 300 -24.09 8.96 -2.57
C LEU A 300 -25.46 9.44 -2.11
N ASN A 301 -26.19 10.10 -3.02
CA ASN A 301 -27.52 10.60 -2.72
C ASN A 301 -28.57 9.50 -2.68
N ASP A 302 -29.75 9.82 -2.11
CA ASP A 302 -30.88 8.90 -1.97
C ASP A 302 -31.35 8.32 -3.30
N ASP A 303 -31.29 9.08 -4.40
CA ASP A 303 -31.70 8.62 -5.72
C ASP A 303 -30.77 7.52 -6.22
N THR A 304 -29.45 7.71 -6.08
CA THR A 304 -28.45 6.66 -6.39
C THR A 304 -28.65 5.43 -5.51
N LEU A 305 -28.78 5.62 -4.19
CA LEU A 305 -28.98 4.53 -3.24
C LEU A 305 -30.29 3.75 -3.52
N ASN A 306 -31.36 4.43 -3.92
CA ASN A 306 -32.61 3.78 -4.30
C ASN A 306 -32.43 2.88 -5.52
N ILE A 307 -31.68 3.33 -6.53
CA ILE A 307 -31.39 2.50 -7.71
C ILE A 307 -30.56 1.30 -7.32
N VAL A 308 -29.45 1.51 -6.62
CA VAL A 308 -28.53 0.44 -6.22
C VAL A 308 -29.23 -0.64 -5.38
N ASN A 309 -30.08 -0.22 -4.43
CA ASN A 309 -30.71 -1.17 -3.48
C ASN A 309 -32.00 -1.84 -4.00
N ASN A 310 -32.71 -1.20 -4.92
CA ASN A 310 -34.09 -1.63 -5.24
C ASN A 310 -34.29 -2.03 -6.70
N ILE A 311 -33.39 -1.67 -7.60
CA ILE A 311 -33.56 -2.00 -9.03
C ILE A 311 -32.93 -3.36 -9.32
N ASN A 312 -33.71 -4.20 -10.00
CA ASN A 312 -33.21 -5.45 -10.54
C ASN A 312 -32.42 -5.20 -11.81
N TYR A 313 -31.10 -5.05 -11.68
CA TYR A 313 -30.16 -4.80 -12.76
C TYR A 313 -30.11 -5.92 -13.81
N ALA A 314 -30.53 -7.15 -13.47
CA ALA A 314 -30.66 -8.25 -14.44
C ALA A 314 -31.71 -7.99 -15.54
N LYS A 315 -32.52 -6.93 -15.40
CA LYS A 315 -33.47 -6.52 -16.43
C LYS A 315 -32.89 -5.57 -17.49
N PHE A 316 -31.67 -5.09 -17.29
CA PHE A 316 -31.00 -4.22 -18.25
C PHE A 316 -30.42 -5.03 -19.40
N ASN A 317 -30.68 -4.60 -20.62
CA ASN A 317 -30.21 -5.26 -21.83
C ASN A 317 -28.75 -4.90 -22.17
N SER A 318 -28.19 -3.87 -21.55
CA SER A 318 -26.81 -3.43 -21.76
C SER A 318 -26.27 -2.74 -20.52
N MET A 319 -24.94 -2.77 -20.37
CA MET A 319 -24.19 -2.02 -19.38
C MET A 319 -24.54 -0.51 -19.46
N ASP A 320 -24.54 0.06 -20.65
CA ASP A 320 -24.80 1.49 -20.88
C ASP A 320 -26.14 1.97 -20.31
N SER A 321 -27.17 1.12 -20.43
CA SER A 321 -28.50 1.47 -19.93
C SER A 321 -28.53 1.58 -18.41
N TYR A 322 -27.82 0.72 -17.71
CA TYR A 322 -27.70 0.78 -16.24
C TYR A 322 -26.80 1.93 -15.81
N VAL A 323 -25.65 2.11 -16.48
CA VAL A 323 -24.70 3.21 -16.24
C VAL A 323 -25.41 4.58 -16.40
N ASN A 324 -26.16 4.78 -17.48
CA ASN A 324 -26.86 6.02 -17.71
C ASN A 324 -27.90 6.30 -16.61
N LEU A 325 -28.65 5.28 -16.19
CA LEU A 325 -29.61 5.43 -15.11
C LEU A 325 -28.93 5.88 -13.79
N ILE A 326 -27.77 5.31 -13.46
CA ILE A 326 -27.00 5.70 -12.28
C ILE A 326 -26.44 7.12 -12.44
N LYS A 327 -25.85 7.45 -13.59
CA LYS A 327 -25.29 8.79 -13.85
C LYS A 327 -26.35 9.90 -13.76
N ASP A 328 -27.56 9.63 -14.23
CA ASP A 328 -28.66 10.60 -14.18
C ASP A 328 -29.07 10.99 -12.75
N THR A 329 -28.65 10.21 -11.74
CA THR A 329 -28.83 10.56 -10.32
C THR A 329 -27.76 11.49 -9.75
N GLN A 330 -26.60 11.60 -10.43
CA GLN A 330 -25.52 12.48 -10.01
C GLN A 330 -25.60 13.82 -10.75
N TYR A 331 -26.09 14.85 -10.08
CA TYR A 331 -26.33 16.19 -10.67
C TYR A 331 -25.06 16.98 -10.94
N ASN A 332 -23.92 16.57 -10.32
CA ASN A 332 -22.60 17.18 -10.47
C ASN A 332 -21.48 16.18 -10.13
N LYS A 333 -20.25 16.63 -10.25
CA LYS A 333 -19.05 15.80 -9.96
C LYS A 333 -18.66 15.70 -8.48
N TYR A 334 -19.35 16.40 -7.58
CA TYR A 334 -18.92 16.57 -6.19
C TYR A 334 -19.39 15.47 -5.22
N TYR A 335 -19.58 14.27 -5.73
CA TYR A 335 -19.77 13.07 -4.92
C TYR A 335 -18.43 12.41 -4.59
N GLY A 336 -18.31 11.80 -3.43
CA GLY A 336 -17.13 11.06 -3.04
C GLY A 336 -16.80 9.90 -3.99
N LEU A 337 -17.86 9.28 -4.55
CA LEU A 337 -17.78 8.42 -5.72
C LEU A 337 -18.39 9.13 -6.92
N ASN A 338 -17.56 9.77 -7.72
CA ASN A 338 -18.02 10.46 -8.93
C ASN A 338 -18.10 9.50 -10.11
N LEU A 339 -19.30 9.29 -10.62
CA LEU A 339 -19.63 8.38 -11.73
C LEU A 339 -19.89 9.15 -13.05
N THR A 340 -19.84 10.48 -13.03
CA THR A 340 -20.18 11.30 -14.21
C THR A 340 -19.18 11.14 -15.37
N ASN A 341 -17.98 10.68 -15.09
CA ASN A 341 -16.92 10.46 -16.09
C ASN A 341 -17.12 9.16 -16.92
N ILE A 342 -17.95 8.22 -16.47
CA ILE A 342 -18.17 6.95 -17.17
C ILE A 342 -18.79 7.21 -18.55
N GLY A 343 -18.23 6.59 -19.59
CA GLY A 343 -18.64 6.76 -20.97
C GLY A 343 -18.11 8.05 -21.62
N ASN A 344 -17.30 8.84 -20.94
CA ASN A 344 -16.57 9.94 -21.53
C ASN A 344 -15.40 9.38 -22.38
N LYS A 345 -15.27 9.87 -23.61
CA LYS A 345 -14.21 9.38 -24.52
C LYS A 345 -12.78 9.64 -24.07
N GLU A 346 -12.60 10.71 -23.30
CA GLU A 346 -11.26 11.11 -22.82
C GLU A 346 -10.95 10.60 -21.41
N LYS A 347 -11.98 10.32 -20.61
CA LYS A 347 -11.85 10.03 -19.19
C LYS A 347 -12.93 9.04 -18.75
N ASN A 348 -12.86 7.79 -19.26
CA ASN A 348 -13.81 6.73 -18.90
C ASN A 348 -13.45 6.08 -17.56
N THR A 349 -13.74 6.79 -16.45
CA THR A 349 -13.30 6.38 -15.12
C THR A 349 -14.40 6.50 -14.07
N ILE A 350 -14.24 5.74 -13.00
CA ILE A 350 -14.86 5.99 -11.68
C ILE A 350 -13.83 6.77 -10.86
N GLU A 351 -14.24 7.87 -10.24
CA GLU A 351 -13.37 8.75 -9.48
C GLU A 351 -13.72 8.72 -7.99
N PHE A 352 -12.73 8.39 -7.15
CA PHE A 352 -12.80 8.47 -5.70
C PHE A 352 -12.24 9.82 -5.26
N ARG A 353 -13.12 10.69 -4.75
CA ARG A 353 -12.78 12.09 -4.43
C ARG A 353 -12.62 12.39 -2.95
N PHE A 354 -13.01 11.46 -2.09
CA PHE A 354 -13.00 11.67 -0.64
C PHE A 354 -11.61 11.62 0.02
N PRO A 355 -10.55 10.98 -0.51
CA PRO A 355 -9.24 11.05 0.12
C PRO A 355 -8.75 12.48 0.27
N ASN A 356 -8.12 12.77 1.40
CA ASN A 356 -7.40 14.03 1.63
C ASN A 356 -6.22 14.15 0.67
N GLY A 357 -5.76 15.37 0.45
CA GLY A 357 -4.52 15.62 -0.28
C GLY A 357 -3.35 14.94 0.41
N GLU A 358 -2.50 14.28 -0.37
CA GLU A 358 -1.33 13.55 0.12
C GLU A 358 -0.21 13.60 -0.93
N LEU A 359 1.03 13.68 -0.44
CA LEU A 359 2.24 13.62 -1.28
C LEU A 359 3.16 12.46 -0.87
N ASP A 360 2.83 11.73 0.19
CA ASP A 360 3.54 10.50 0.56
C ASP A 360 3.14 9.38 -0.40
N PHE A 361 4.12 8.84 -1.08
CA PHE A 361 3.92 7.75 -2.04
C PHE A 361 3.18 6.54 -1.43
N ASN A 362 3.54 6.14 -0.18
CA ASN A 362 2.93 4.96 0.43
C ASN A 362 1.45 5.18 0.71
N GLU A 363 1.07 6.36 1.15
CA GLU A 363 -0.32 6.72 1.41
C GLU A 363 -1.15 6.71 0.11
N ILE A 364 -0.60 7.29 -0.97
CA ILE A 364 -1.26 7.34 -2.27
C ILE A 364 -1.43 5.95 -2.87
N ILE A 365 -0.37 5.14 -2.91
CA ILE A 365 -0.42 3.83 -3.56
C ILE A 365 -1.32 2.84 -2.82
N HIS A 366 -1.41 2.94 -1.48
CA HIS A 366 -2.38 2.15 -0.73
C HIS A 366 -3.82 2.57 -1.04
N ASN A 367 -4.12 3.85 -1.23
CA ASN A 367 -5.44 4.26 -1.67
C ASN A 367 -5.79 3.69 -3.06
N VAL A 368 -4.83 3.73 -4.01
CA VAL A 368 -5.00 3.08 -5.32
C VAL A 368 -5.28 1.58 -5.15
N LYS A 369 -4.49 0.89 -4.30
CA LYS A 369 -4.65 -0.54 -4.01
C LYS A 369 -6.02 -0.85 -3.42
N LEU A 370 -6.44 -0.10 -2.40
CA LEU A 370 -7.75 -0.26 -1.75
C LEU A 370 -8.89 -0.21 -2.78
N PHE A 371 -8.90 0.81 -3.63
CA PHE A 371 -9.97 0.99 -4.61
C PHE A 371 -9.90 -0.02 -5.73
N ALA A 372 -8.71 -0.40 -6.18
CA ALA A 372 -8.53 -1.46 -7.17
C ALA A 372 -9.02 -2.81 -6.64
N LYS A 373 -8.73 -3.15 -5.37
CA LYS A 373 -9.22 -4.37 -4.73
C LYS A 373 -10.74 -4.41 -4.63
N LEU A 374 -11.42 -3.28 -4.48
CA LEU A 374 -12.89 -3.22 -4.56
C LEU A 374 -13.40 -3.61 -5.96
N PHE A 375 -12.70 -3.24 -7.02
CA PHE A 375 -13.04 -3.64 -8.38
C PHE A 375 -12.84 -5.14 -8.59
N GLU A 376 -11.67 -5.67 -8.18
CA GLU A 376 -11.35 -7.10 -8.31
C GLU A 376 -12.35 -7.97 -7.59
N VAL A 377 -12.59 -7.69 -6.31
CA VAL A 377 -13.49 -8.51 -5.50
C VAL A 377 -14.93 -8.43 -5.98
N SER A 378 -15.36 -7.30 -6.51
CA SER A 378 -16.71 -7.15 -7.08
C SER A 378 -16.90 -8.05 -8.31
N LYS A 379 -15.89 -8.14 -9.15
CA LYS A 379 -15.87 -9.05 -10.30
C LYS A 379 -15.85 -10.51 -9.85
N GLU A 380 -15.00 -10.85 -8.87
CA GLU A 380 -14.89 -12.18 -8.32
C GLU A 380 -16.21 -12.64 -7.67
N ILE A 381 -16.81 -11.85 -6.80
CA ILE A 381 -18.07 -12.14 -6.11
C ILE A 381 -19.20 -12.44 -7.12
N THR A 382 -19.22 -11.73 -8.23
CA THR A 382 -20.27 -11.88 -9.24
C THR A 382 -20.35 -13.29 -9.79
N TYR A 383 -19.21 -13.98 -9.93
CA TYR A 383 -19.14 -15.31 -10.56
C TYR A 383 -18.66 -16.43 -9.66
N THR A 384 -18.20 -16.12 -8.44
CA THR A 384 -17.65 -17.13 -7.53
C THR A 384 -18.69 -18.10 -7.03
N LYS A 385 -18.22 -19.33 -6.76
CA LYS A 385 -18.95 -20.35 -6.00
C LYS A 385 -18.35 -20.55 -4.60
N ASP A 386 -17.33 -19.77 -4.26
CA ASP A 386 -16.70 -19.84 -2.95
C ASP A 386 -17.68 -19.34 -1.88
N LYS A 387 -18.05 -20.25 -0.98
CA LYS A 387 -19.00 -19.96 0.10
C LYS A 387 -18.43 -18.99 1.14
N LYS A 388 -17.12 -19.02 1.36
CA LYS A 388 -16.47 -18.12 2.31
C LYS A 388 -16.53 -16.69 1.80
N LEU A 389 -16.14 -16.47 0.55
CA LEU A 389 -16.17 -15.16 -0.09
C LEU A 389 -17.59 -14.59 -0.13
N LEU A 390 -18.56 -15.42 -0.55
CA LEU A 390 -19.99 -15.04 -0.56
C LEU A 390 -20.53 -14.76 0.85
N SER A 391 -20.03 -15.42 1.90
CA SER A 391 -20.42 -15.14 3.28
C SER A 391 -19.91 -13.80 3.72
N LEU A 392 -18.60 -13.52 3.56
CA LEU A 392 -18.00 -12.23 3.89
C LEU A 392 -18.75 -11.07 3.21
N TYR A 393 -18.99 -11.18 1.91
CA TYR A 393 -19.75 -10.18 1.18
C TYR A 393 -21.15 -9.94 1.78
N ARG A 394 -21.91 -11.01 2.07
CA ARG A 394 -23.25 -10.90 2.67
C ARG A 394 -23.20 -10.25 4.05
N ASP A 395 -22.22 -10.63 4.86
CA ASP A 395 -22.06 -10.11 6.21
C ASP A 395 -21.76 -8.60 6.16
N ILE A 396 -20.93 -8.14 5.20
CA ILE A 396 -20.65 -6.72 4.98
C ILE A 396 -21.91 -5.97 4.56
N ILE A 397 -22.63 -6.43 3.52
CA ILE A 397 -23.76 -5.68 2.97
C ILE A 397 -25.01 -5.72 3.86
N SER A 398 -25.10 -6.65 4.80
CA SER A 398 -26.21 -6.75 5.77
C SER A 398 -25.91 -6.11 7.12
N SER A 399 -24.65 -5.81 7.44
CA SER A 399 -24.25 -5.18 8.69
C SER A 399 -24.38 -3.65 8.60
N TYR A 400 -24.70 -3.05 9.76
CA TYR A 400 -24.57 -1.62 10.02
C TYR A 400 -23.52 -1.32 11.10
N ASP A 401 -22.83 -2.36 11.57
CA ASP A 401 -21.77 -2.27 12.56
C ASP A 401 -20.43 -2.13 11.83
N MET A 402 -19.82 -0.96 11.95
CA MET A 402 -18.56 -0.65 11.26
C MET A 402 -17.39 -1.51 11.75
N ASP A 403 -17.36 -1.88 13.02
CA ASP A 403 -16.30 -2.75 13.57
C ASP A 403 -16.36 -4.16 12.95
N MET A 404 -17.56 -4.68 12.72
CA MET A 404 -17.74 -5.93 11.99
C MET A 404 -17.47 -5.77 10.49
N GLN A 405 -17.87 -4.64 9.91
CA GLN A 405 -17.68 -4.38 8.49
C GLN A 405 -16.19 -4.29 8.14
N ILE A 406 -15.37 -3.57 8.96
CA ILE A 406 -13.92 -3.44 8.65
C ILE A 406 -13.22 -4.79 8.65
N VAL A 407 -13.45 -5.63 9.66
CA VAL A 407 -12.79 -6.95 9.73
C VAL A 407 -13.18 -7.80 8.52
N ASN A 408 -14.47 -7.88 8.20
CA ASN A 408 -14.94 -8.67 7.05
C ASN A 408 -14.47 -8.08 5.72
N LEU A 409 -14.39 -6.75 5.60
CA LEU A 409 -13.89 -6.07 4.40
C LEU A 409 -12.42 -6.37 4.15
N LEU A 410 -11.59 -6.27 5.17
CA LEU A 410 -10.16 -6.56 5.04
C LEU A 410 -9.91 -8.04 4.71
N ASP A 411 -10.70 -8.95 5.29
CA ASP A 411 -10.64 -10.38 4.94
C ASP A 411 -11.18 -10.68 3.53
N LEU A 412 -12.06 -9.82 3.01
CA LEU A 412 -12.58 -9.92 1.65
C LEU A 412 -11.57 -9.40 0.61
N LEU A 413 -10.86 -8.30 0.93
CA LEU A 413 -10.00 -7.59 -0.03
C LEU A 413 -8.56 -8.11 -0.07
N PHE A 414 -8.03 -8.60 1.05
CA PHE A 414 -6.60 -8.86 1.19
C PHE A 414 -6.31 -10.26 1.75
N ASP A 415 -5.38 -10.96 1.11
CA ASP A 415 -4.88 -12.25 1.59
C ASP A 415 -3.73 -12.10 2.57
N ASN A 416 -2.94 -11.02 2.48
CA ASN A 416 -1.78 -10.80 3.33
C ASN A 416 -2.11 -9.97 4.58
N ASP A 417 -1.46 -10.31 5.69
CA ASP A 417 -1.72 -9.67 6.98
C ASP A 417 -1.19 -8.23 7.06
N LEU A 418 -0.17 -7.86 6.27
CA LEU A 418 0.42 -6.52 6.31
C LEU A 418 -0.55 -5.46 5.77
N ASP A 419 -1.25 -5.75 4.67
CA ASP A 419 -2.28 -4.86 4.17
C ASP A 419 -3.44 -4.73 5.15
N LYS A 420 -3.86 -5.86 5.77
CA LYS A 420 -4.93 -5.84 6.77
C LYS A 420 -4.53 -5.00 7.98
N GLU A 421 -3.31 -5.15 8.50
CA GLU A 421 -2.79 -4.34 9.60
C GLU A 421 -2.72 -2.86 9.23
N PHE A 422 -2.29 -2.53 8.01
CA PHE A 422 -2.20 -1.15 7.55
C PHE A 422 -3.56 -0.43 7.55
N TYR A 423 -4.61 -1.04 6.99
CA TYR A 423 -5.94 -0.42 6.97
C TYR A 423 -6.66 -0.53 8.30
N MET A 424 -6.37 -1.55 9.12
CA MET A 424 -6.89 -1.64 10.48
C MET A 424 -6.33 -0.51 11.35
N ASP A 425 -5.02 -0.20 11.26
CA ASP A 425 -4.40 0.94 11.94
C ASP A 425 -5.06 2.27 11.55
N ARG A 426 -5.33 2.48 10.24
CA ARG A 426 -6.09 3.65 9.78
C ARG A 426 -7.49 3.70 10.40
N TYR A 427 -8.19 2.57 10.45
CA TYR A 427 -9.51 2.49 11.05
C TYR A 427 -9.48 2.86 12.54
N GLU A 428 -8.65 2.20 13.32
CA GLU A 428 -8.54 2.40 14.77
C GLU A 428 -8.17 3.84 15.13
N GLN A 429 -7.28 4.47 14.37
CA GLN A 429 -6.87 5.85 14.64
C GLN A 429 -7.85 6.89 14.12
N ASN A 430 -8.62 6.58 13.10
CA ASN A 430 -9.49 7.56 12.44
C ASN A 430 -10.97 7.45 12.84
N VAL A 431 -11.44 6.30 13.32
CA VAL A 431 -12.87 6.08 13.60
C VAL A 431 -13.44 7.05 14.61
N GLU A 432 -12.71 7.32 15.69
CA GLU A 432 -13.16 8.30 16.72
C GLU A 432 -13.06 9.76 16.21
N LEU A 433 -12.05 10.06 15.39
CA LEU A 433 -11.85 11.39 14.81
C LEU A 433 -12.93 11.77 13.80
N ASN A 434 -13.52 10.77 13.15
CA ASN A 434 -14.52 10.93 12.08
C ASN A 434 -15.92 10.44 12.50
N TYR A 435 -16.21 10.38 13.79
CA TYR A 435 -17.48 9.85 14.33
C TYR A 435 -18.75 10.57 13.80
N TYR A 436 -18.61 11.79 13.26
CA TYR A 436 -19.72 12.58 12.74
C TYR A 436 -19.84 12.55 11.20
N ILE A 437 -19.06 11.73 10.52
CA ILE A 437 -19.22 11.43 9.08
C ILE A 437 -20.22 10.27 8.92
#